data_e2535625843d89bdb6c798f5c9ac7a6e
#
_entry.id   e2535625843d89bdb6c798f5c9ac7a6e
#
_cell.length_a   1.000
_cell.length_b   1.000
_cell.length_c   1.000
_cell.angle_alpha   90.00
_cell.angle_beta   90.00
_cell.angle_gamma   90.00
#
_symmetry.space_group_name_H-M   'P 1'
#
loop_
_entity.id
_entity.type
_entity.pdbx_description
1 polymer ?
#
loop_
_entity_poly.entity_id
_entity_poly.type
_entity_poly.pdbx_seq_one_letter_code
_entity_poly.pdbx_strand_id
1 'polypeptide(L)'
;MKRSIIIVAAVFTTIGAAAAPAAPPAAQGDPAATIARGRYLVHVSGCNDCHTPGYPETDGKVAEADWLVGSEVGFQGPWGTTYPANLRLVVDRMTEAQFLARARSEMRPPMPWFNLRAMTDNDLRAMYRYVRSLGPKGAPAPAYAAPGQKVATPYIVFVPQNLPQKTATR
;
A
#
# COMPACT_ATOMS: atom_id res chain seq x y z
N MET A 1 82.35 -5.43 24.39
CA MET A 1 81.00 -4.82 24.51
C MET A 1 80.02 -5.76 23.92
N LYS A 2 79.23 -6.50 24.76
CA LYS A 2 78.21 -7.50 24.29
C LYS A 2 76.87 -6.78 24.27
N ARG A 3 76.23 -6.68 23.10
CA ARG A 3 74.85 -6.11 22.96
C ARG A 3 73.86 -7.28 23.09
N SER A 4 73.07 -7.27 24.13
CA SER A 4 71.93 -8.16 24.32
C SER A 4 70.72 -7.64 23.53
N ILE A 5 70.18 -8.46 22.62
CA ILE A 5 68.96 -8.19 21.89
C ILE A 5 67.82 -8.82 22.69
N ILE A 6 66.87 -7.98 23.17
CA ILE A 6 65.66 -8.43 23.82
C ILE A 6 64.58 -8.56 22.73
N ILE A 7 64.12 -9.79 22.46
CA ILE A 7 62.98 -10.06 21.58
C ILE A 7 61.70 -10.03 22.41
N VAL A 8 60.90 -9.00 22.16
CA VAL A 8 59.56 -8.91 22.76
C VAL A 8 58.58 -9.68 21.86
N ALA A 9 58.08 -10.82 22.33
CA ALA A 9 57.02 -11.55 21.65
C ALA A 9 55.66 -10.92 21.92
N ALA A 10 55.03 -10.34 20.90
CA ALA A 10 53.66 -9.83 20.97
C ALA A 10 52.65 -10.98 20.87
N VAL A 11 51.92 -11.25 21.93
CA VAL A 11 50.81 -12.21 21.92
C VAL A 11 49.59 -11.52 21.40
N PHE A 12 49.17 -11.88 20.15
CA PHE A 12 47.89 -11.48 19.60
C PHE A 12 46.77 -12.40 20.13
N THR A 13 45.96 -11.91 21.06
CA THR A 13 44.71 -12.57 21.47
C THR A 13 43.62 -12.26 20.44
N THR A 14 43.25 -13.25 19.62
CA THR A 14 42.10 -13.16 18.72
C THR A 14 40.82 -13.31 19.52
N ILE A 15 40.09 -12.20 19.73
CA ILE A 15 38.73 -12.24 20.31
C ILE A 15 37.81 -12.76 19.22
N GLY A 16 37.41 -14.02 19.32
CA GLY A 16 36.38 -14.64 18.48
C GLY A 16 35.01 -13.97 18.74
N ALA A 17 34.51 -13.21 17.79
CA ALA A 17 33.14 -12.72 17.84
C ALA A 17 32.17 -13.90 17.70
N ALA A 18 31.53 -14.32 18.79
CA ALA A 18 30.43 -15.27 18.73
C ALA A 18 29.24 -14.63 17.99
N ALA A 19 28.88 -15.18 16.83
CA ALA A 19 27.66 -14.78 16.12
C ALA A 19 26.45 -15.10 17.01
N ALA A 20 25.62 -14.07 17.29
CA ALA A 20 24.37 -14.27 17.99
C ALA A 20 23.46 -15.22 17.18
N PRO A 21 22.74 -16.16 17.83
CA PRO A 21 21.81 -17.02 17.12
C PRO A 21 20.75 -16.19 16.42
N ALA A 22 20.48 -16.46 15.13
CA ALA A 22 19.43 -15.83 14.36
C ALA A 22 18.08 -16.05 15.07
N ALA A 23 17.32 -14.99 15.26
CA ALA A 23 15.98 -15.08 15.83
C ALA A 23 15.14 -16.07 15.00
N PRO A 24 14.35 -16.97 15.66
CA PRO A 24 13.48 -17.87 14.92
C PRO A 24 12.52 -17.08 14.04
N PRO A 25 12.18 -17.57 12.83
CA PRO A 25 11.22 -16.93 11.96
C PRO A 25 9.90 -16.76 12.74
N ALA A 26 9.36 -15.54 12.72
CA ALA A 26 8.09 -15.26 13.37
C ALA A 26 7.05 -16.28 12.91
N ALA A 27 6.37 -16.94 13.85
CA ALA A 27 5.36 -17.95 13.58
C ALA A 27 4.37 -17.37 12.55
N GLN A 28 4.34 -17.92 11.36
CA GLN A 28 3.38 -17.54 10.32
C GLN A 28 2.02 -18.03 10.82
N GLY A 29 1.15 -17.08 11.22
CA GLY A 29 -0.20 -17.40 11.65
C GLY A 29 -0.95 -18.21 10.58
N ASP A 30 -2.04 -18.86 10.99
CA ASP A 30 -2.91 -19.62 10.09
C ASP A 30 -3.21 -18.82 8.81
N PRO A 31 -2.90 -19.38 7.62
CA PRO A 31 -3.15 -18.70 6.35
C PRO A 31 -4.61 -18.30 6.17
N ALA A 32 -5.56 -19.13 6.59
CA ALA A 32 -6.99 -18.84 6.48
C ALA A 32 -7.40 -17.66 7.38
N ALA A 33 -6.91 -17.61 8.63
CA ALA A 33 -7.13 -16.49 9.53
C ALA A 33 -6.49 -15.19 9.00
N THR A 34 -5.33 -15.28 8.35
CA THR A 34 -4.67 -14.13 7.73
C THR A 34 -5.49 -13.57 6.57
N ILE A 35 -6.03 -14.44 5.69
CA ILE A 35 -6.90 -14.05 4.59
C ILE A 35 -8.19 -13.43 5.11
N ALA A 36 -8.83 -14.03 6.12
CA ALA A 36 -10.03 -13.49 6.76
C ALA A 36 -9.79 -12.09 7.36
N ARG A 37 -8.63 -11.89 8.01
CA ARG A 37 -8.21 -10.57 8.51
C ARG A 37 -8.05 -9.56 7.38
N GLY A 38 -7.42 -9.95 6.28
CA GLY A 38 -7.24 -9.09 5.10
C GLY A 38 -8.58 -8.69 4.47
N ARG A 39 -9.50 -9.64 4.34
CA ARG A 39 -10.87 -9.40 3.87
C ARG A 39 -11.59 -8.37 4.75
N TYR A 40 -11.55 -8.56 6.06
CA TYR A 40 -12.13 -7.62 7.02
C TYR A 40 -11.55 -6.22 6.85
N LEU A 41 -10.22 -6.10 6.77
CA LEU A 41 -9.55 -4.81 6.62
C LEU A 41 -9.94 -4.10 5.32
N VAL A 42 -9.95 -4.82 4.18
CA VAL A 42 -10.39 -4.27 2.88
C VAL A 42 -11.81 -3.72 2.98
N HIS A 43 -12.71 -4.45 3.67
CA HIS A 43 -14.08 -4.03 3.85
C HIS A 43 -14.21 -2.78 4.74
N VAL A 44 -13.66 -2.82 5.96
CA VAL A 44 -13.85 -1.74 6.94
C VAL A 44 -13.04 -0.49 6.66
N SER A 45 -11.97 -0.59 5.84
CA SER A 45 -11.17 0.56 5.43
C SER A 45 -11.72 1.27 4.19
N GLY A 46 -12.88 0.87 3.68
CA GLY A 46 -13.55 1.50 2.55
C GLY A 46 -12.84 1.30 1.21
N CYS A 47 -12.02 0.26 1.05
CA CYS A 47 -11.32 0.02 -0.22
C CYS A 47 -12.30 -0.20 -1.37
N ASN A 48 -13.41 -0.90 -1.10
CA ASN A 48 -14.43 -1.20 -2.08
C ASN A 48 -15.19 0.04 -2.56
N ASP A 49 -15.32 1.08 -1.73
CA ASP A 49 -16.10 2.28 -2.05
C ASP A 49 -15.61 2.97 -3.34
N CYS A 50 -14.33 2.86 -3.63
CA CYS A 50 -13.74 3.38 -4.84
C CYS A 50 -13.26 2.30 -5.81
N HIS A 51 -12.72 1.17 -5.30
CA HIS A 51 -12.07 0.15 -6.12
C HIS A 51 -12.98 -0.97 -6.60
N THR A 52 -14.28 -0.93 -6.26
CA THR A 52 -15.30 -1.89 -6.71
C THR A 52 -16.47 -1.14 -7.33
N PRO A 53 -16.71 -1.29 -8.64
CA PRO A 53 -17.81 -0.58 -9.32
C PRO A 53 -19.16 -0.90 -8.70
N GLY A 54 -19.98 0.13 -8.48
CA GLY A 54 -21.35 -0.02 -7.96
C GLY A 54 -21.43 -0.36 -6.46
N TYR A 55 -20.32 -0.38 -5.73
CA TYR A 55 -20.33 -0.80 -4.32
C TYR A 55 -21.09 0.19 -3.43
N PRO A 56 -20.87 1.52 -3.47
CA PRO A 56 -21.68 2.47 -2.70
C PRO A 56 -23.14 2.50 -3.14
N GLU A 57 -23.40 2.44 -4.43
CA GLU A 57 -24.74 2.53 -5.01
C GLU A 57 -25.64 1.35 -4.65
N THR A 58 -25.04 0.24 -4.24
CA THR A 58 -25.74 -0.98 -3.84
C THR A 58 -25.67 -1.27 -2.35
N ASP A 59 -25.28 -0.29 -1.53
CA ASP A 59 -25.08 -0.48 -0.08
C ASP A 59 -24.13 -1.64 0.22
N GLY A 60 -23.07 -1.77 -0.58
CA GLY A 60 -22.06 -2.82 -0.41
C GLY A 60 -22.50 -4.22 -0.91
N LYS A 61 -23.62 -4.34 -1.64
CA LYS A 61 -24.18 -5.63 -2.09
C LYS A 61 -23.58 -6.13 -3.41
N VAL A 62 -22.30 -5.85 -3.64
CA VAL A 62 -21.54 -6.42 -4.77
C VAL A 62 -20.95 -7.76 -4.36
N ALA A 63 -21.08 -8.77 -5.22
CA ALA A 63 -20.48 -10.09 -4.96
C ALA A 63 -18.94 -9.96 -4.76
N GLU A 64 -18.39 -10.66 -3.76
CA GLU A 64 -16.96 -10.60 -3.43
C GLU A 64 -16.07 -10.99 -4.62
N ALA A 65 -16.55 -11.88 -5.49
CA ALA A 65 -15.87 -12.24 -6.73
C ALA A 65 -15.64 -11.05 -7.69
N ASP A 66 -16.35 -9.93 -7.49
CA ASP A 66 -16.27 -8.71 -8.30
C ASP A 66 -15.60 -7.54 -7.56
N TRP A 67 -15.08 -7.77 -6.35
CA TRP A 67 -14.40 -6.74 -5.59
C TRP A 67 -13.04 -6.37 -6.18
N LEU A 68 -12.66 -5.10 -5.97
CA LEU A 68 -11.30 -4.56 -6.17
C LEU A 68 -10.83 -4.60 -7.63
N VAL A 69 -11.74 -4.65 -8.60
CA VAL A 69 -11.43 -4.66 -10.04
C VAL A 69 -11.16 -3.26 -10.61
N GLY A 70 -11.14 -2.22 -9.77
CA GLY A 70 -10.95 -0.83 -10.19
C GLY A 70 -12.23 -0.17 -10.67
N SER A 71 -12.15 1.06 -11.16
CA SER A 71 -13.29 1.81 -11.67
C SER A 71 -12.91 2.67 -12.88
N GLU A 72 -13.82 2.80 -13.84
CA GLU A 72 -13.72 3.74 -14.95
C GLU A 72 -14.22 5.16 -14.56
N VAL A 73 -14.87 5.30 -13.41
CA VAL A 73 -15.27 6.61 -12.89
C VAL A 73 -14.06 7.28 -12.27
N GLY A 74 -13.67 8.43 -12.84
CA GLY A 74 -12.55 9.23 -12.38
C GLY A 74 -12.92 10.16 -11.23
N PHE A 75 -11.91 10.61 -10.48
CA PHE A 75 -12.02 11.67 -9.49
C PHE A 75 -11.20 12.88 -9.95
N GLN A 76 -11.88 13.96 -10.32
CA GLN A 76 -11.25 15.14 -10.89
C GLN A 76 -11.15 16.26 -9.84
N GLY A 77 -9.96 16.84 -9.74
CA GLY A 77 -9.68 17.96 -8.85
C GLY A 77 -8.49 18.78 -9.33
N PRO A 78 -7.91 19.66 -8.48
CA PRO A 78 -6.71 20.42 -8.83
C PRO A 78 -5.51 19.56 -9.22
N TRP A 79 -5.53 18.29 -8.84
CA TRP A 79 -4.50 17.29 -9.17
C TRP A 79 -4.66 16.62 -10.53
N GLY A 80 -5.69 16.95 -11.30
CA GLY A 80 -6.09 16.26 -12.53
C GLY A 80 -7.19 15.24 -12.29
N THR A 81 -7.28 14.21 -13.13
CA THR A 81 -8.25 13.10 -12.99
C THR A 81 -7.52 11.81 -12.63
N THR A 82 -7.84 11.25 -11.48
CA THR A 82 -7.32 9.96 -10.99
C THR A 82 -8.39 8.90 -11.07
N TYR A 83 -7.99 7.64 -11.25
CA TYR A 83 -8.90 6.50 -11.32
C TYR A 83 -8.53 5.47 -10.24
N PRO A 84 -9.53 4.87 -9.57
CA PRO A 84 -9.28 3.77 -8.66
C PRO A 84 -8.69 2.58 -9.42
N ALA A 85 -7.46 2.22 -9.08
CA ALA A 85 -6.75 1.14 -9.76
C ALA A 85 -7.44 -0.21 -9.56
N ASN A 86 -7.32 -1.10 -10.54
CA ASN A 86 -7.64 -2.52 -10.37
C ASN A 86 -6.61 -3.15 -9.43
N LEU A 87 -6.96 -3.28 -8.14
CA LEU A 87 -6.03 -3.76 -7.12
C LEU A 87 -5.67 -5.22 -7.33
N ARG A 88 -6.54 -6.02 -7.95
CA ARG A 88 -6.26 -7.43 -8.24
C ARG A 88 -5.13 -7.57 -9.25
N LEU A 89 -5.12 -6.75 -10.31
CA LEU A 89 -4.05 -6.73 -11.30
C LEU A 89 -2.77 -6.08 -10.77
N VAL A 90 -2.90 -5.04 -9.93
CA VAL A 90 -1.75 -4.36 -9.32
C VAL A 90 -1.02 -5.29 -8.37
N VAL A 91 -1.75 -5.94 -7.45
CA VAL A 91 -1.19 -6.85 -6.45
C VAL A 91 -0.65 -8.14 -7.08
N ASP A 92 -1.27 -8.60 -8.17
CA ASP A 92 -0.77 -9.78 -8.91
C ASP A 92 0.66 -9.61 -9.44
N ARG A 93 1.05 -8.38 -9.77
CA ARG A 93 2.37 -8.03 -10.30
C ARG A 93 3.38 -7.62 -9.23
N MET A 94 2.99 -7.63 -7.95
CA MET A 94 3.83 -7.19 -6.83
C MET A 94 4.18 -8.35 -5.90
N THR A 95 5.39 -8.31 -5.36
CA THR A 95 5.73 -9.09 -4.16
C THR A 95 5.09 -8.44 -2.93
N GLU A 96 4.98 -9.20 -1.83
CA GLU A 96 4.50 -8.68 -0.54
C GLU A 96 5.33 -7.47 -0.06
N ALA A 97 6.65 -7.52 -0.22
CA ALA A 97 7.54 -6.42 0.16
C ALA A 97 7.29 -5.16 -0.69
N GLN A 98 7.07 -5.31 -2.00
CA GLN A 98 6.73 -4.19 -2.89
C GLN A 98 5.37 -3.58 -2.54
N PHE A 99 4.38 -4.40 -2.17
CA PHE A 99 3.09 -3.91 -1.70
C PHE A 99 3.22 -3.09 -0.41
N LEU A 100 3.98 -3.58 0.58
CA LEU A 100 4.24 -2.82 1.80
C LEU A 100 4.93 -1.47 1.52
N ALA A 101 5.95 -1.48 0.68
CA ALA A 101 6.65 -0.25 0.27
C ALA A 101 5.68 0.73 -0.42
N ARG A 102 4.81 0.23 -1.31
CA ARG A 102 3.79 1.04 -1.99
C ARG A 102 2.77 1.62 -1.02
N ALA A 103 2.31 0.84 -0.04
CA ALA A 103 1.37 1.28 0.99
C ALA A 103 1.95 2.38 1.89
N ARG A 104 3.28 2.45 2.04
CA ARG A 104 3.98 3.51 2.80
C ARG A 104 4.24 4.77 1.98
N SER A 105 4.09 4.71 0.65
CA SER A 105 4.35 5.84 -0.23
C SER A 105 3.12 6.73 -0.43
N GLU A 106 3.37 7.98 -0.80
CA GLU A 106 2.34 8.94 -1.16
C GLU A 106 1.62 8.53 -2.45
N MET A 107 0.31 8.79 -2.50
CA MET A 107 -0.54 8.52 -3.65
C MET A 107 -1.34 9.76 -4.02
N ARG A 108 -1.82 9.82 -5.27
CA ARG A 108 -2.63 10.95 -5.72
C ARG A 108 -3.99 10.99 -5.03
N PRO A 109 -4.51 12.19 -4.76
CA PRO A 109 -5.87 12.34 -4.26
C PRO A 109 -6.91 11.72 -5.22
N PRO A 110 -8.08 11.31 -4.72
CA PRO A 110 -8.51 11.41 -3.33
C PRO A 110 -8.12 10.19 -2.46
N MET A 111 -7.25 9.28 -2.97
CA MET A 111 -6.83 8.09 -2.22
C MET A 111 -6.30 8.47 -0.83
N PRO A 112 -6.90 7.98 0.27
CA PRO A 112 -6.46 8.30 1.63
C PRO A 112 -5.26 7.40 2.03
N TRP A 113 -4.16 7.53 1.31
CA TRP A 113 -2.94 6.72 1.47
C TRP A 113 -2.32 6.79 2.89
N PHE A 114 -2.59 7.87 3.61
CA PHE A 114 -2.17 8.03 5.00
C PHE A 114 -2.80 6.99 5.93
N ASN A 115 -3.99 6.45 5.61
CA ASN A 115 -4.59 5.34 6.34
C ASN A 115 -3.78 4.05 6.16
N LEU A 116 -3.34 3.76 4.93
CA LEU A 116 -2.45 2.61 4.68
C LEU A 116 -1.11 2.78 5.40
N ARG A 117 -0.55 4.00 5.40
CA ARG A 117 0.69 4.31 6.10
C ARG A 117 0.57 4.08 7.62
N ALA A 118 -0.60 4.30 8.21
CA ALA A 118 -0.86 4.10 9.63
C ALA A 118 -1.07 2.63 10.04
N MET A 119 -1.36 1.74 9.08
CA MET A 119 -1.59 0.32 9.37
C MET A 119 -0.30 -0.38 9.80
N THR A 120 -0.44 -1.45 10.59
CA THR A 120 0.70 -2.33 10.91
C THR A 120 1.15 -3.11 9.67
N ASP A 121 2.40 -3.56 9.66
CA ASP A 121 2.88 -4.43 8.60
C ASP A 121 2.10 -5.74 8.50
N ASN A 122 1.67 -6.29 9.65
CA ASN A 122 0.85 -7.50 9.65
C ASN A 122 -0.52 -7.30 9.01
N ASP A 123 -1.15 -6.15 9.22
CA ASP A 123 -2.41 -5.81 8.56
C ASP A 123 -2.24 -5.61 7.06
N LEU A 124 -1.19 -4.91 6.64
CA LEU A 124 -0.87 -4.76 5.22
C LEU A 124 -0.56 -6.10 4.54
N ARG A 125 0.18 -7.01 5.21
CA ARG A 125 0.42 -8.37 4.73
C ARG A 125 -0.88 -9.15 4.59
N ALA A 126 -1.78 -9.04 5.56
CA ALA A 126 -3.08 -9.68 5.51
C ALA A 126 -3.91 -9.18 4.31
N MET A 127 -3.95 -7.87 4.09
CA MET A 127 -4.61 -7.29 2.91
C MET A 127 -3.99 -7.78 1.60
N TYR A 128 -2.66 -7.79 1.49
CA TYR A 128 -1.96 -8.32 0.31
C TYR A 128 -2.37 -9.77 0.02
N ARG A 129 -2.32 -10.64 1.03
CA ARG A 129 -2.65 -12.07 0.89
C ARG A 129 -4.12 -12.28 0.52
N TYR A 130 -5.02 -11.48 1.10
CA TYR A 130 -6.43 -11.52 0.71
C TYR A 130 -6.63 -11.12 -0.76
N VAL A 131 -6.09 -9.97 -1.20
CA VAL A 131 -6.23 -9.53 -2.59
C VAL A 131 -5.60 -10.54 -3.56
N ARG A 132 -4.46 -11.12 -3.21
CA ARG A 132 -3.83 -12.22 -3.96
C ARG A 132 -4.75 -13.45 -4.06
N SER A 133 -5.45 -13.80 -3.00
CA SER A 133 -6.35 -14.97 -2.97
C SER A 133 -7.56 -14.81 -3.90
N LEU A 134 -7.97 -13.58 -4.19
CA LEU A 134 -9.04 -13.31 -5.16
C LEU A 134 -8.60 -13.59 -6.62
N GLY A 135 -7.29 -13.59 -6.89
CA GLY A 135 -6.71 -13.76 -8.22
C GLY A 135 -6.95 -12.56 -9.17
N PRO A 136 -6.28 -12.50 -10.32
CA PRO A 136 -6.46 -11.44 -11.30
C PRO A 136 -7.84 -11.50 -11.95
N LYS A 137 -8.46 -10.32 -12.18
CA LYS A 137 -9.75 -10.18 -12.86
C LYS A 137 -9.91 -8.78 -13.45
N GLY A 138 -10.66 -8.65 -14.54
CA GLY A 138 -11.00 -7.38 -15.17
C GLY A 138 -9.86 -6.76 -15.98
N ALA A 139 -10.03 -5.49 -16.36
CA ALA A 139 -9.08 -4.71 -17.13
C ALA A 139 -8.36 -3.68 -16.24
N PRO A 140 -7.20 -3.14 -16.66
CA PRO A 140 -6.60 -1.99 -15.99
C PRO A 140 -7.55 -0.79 -15.97
N ALA A 141 -7.58 -0.04 -14.86
CA ALA A 141 -8.27 1.23 -14.81
C ALA A 141 -7.66 2.23 -15.82
N PRO A 142 -8.41 3.25 -16.25
CA PRO A 142 -7.89 4.30 -17.14
C PRO A 142 -6.66 4.99 -16.55
N ALA A 143 -5.79 5.50 -17.43
CA ALA A 143 -4.59 6.21 -17.01
C ALA A 143 -4.95 7.56 -16.38
N TYR A 144 -4.10 8.01 -15.47
CA TYR A 144 -4.18 9.36 -14.91
C TYR A 144 -4.13 10.42 -16.00
N ALA A 145 -5.01 11.42 -15.92
CA ALA A 145 -5.00 12.61 -16.76
C ALA A 145 -4.56 13.85 -15.95
N ALA A 146 -3.60 14.59 -16.49
CA ALA A 146 -3.08 15.80 -15.85
C ALA A 146 -4.14 16.92 -15.77
N PRO A 147 -3.97 17.93 -14.88
CA PRO A 147 -4.87 19.07 -14.83
C PRO A 147 -5.08 19.70 -16.21
N GLY A 148 -6.34 19.99 -16.54
CA GLY A 148 -6.74 20.56 -17.83
C GLY A 148 -6.88 19.55 -18.98
N GLN A 149 -6.46 18.30 -18.82
CA GLN A 149 -6.72 17.26 -19.83
C GLN A 149 -8.19 16.82 -19.78
N LYS A 150 -8.81 16.77 -20.97
CA LYS A 150 -10.16 16.20 -21.12
C LYS A 150 -10.10 14.69 -21.06
N VAL A 151 -11.06 14.08 -20.37
CA VAL A 151 -11.27 12.63 -20.32
C VAL A 151 -12.61 12.29 -20.96
N ALA A 152 -12.69 11.12 -21.59
CA ALA A 152 -13.93 10.61 -22.17
C ALA A 152 -14.76 9.76 -21.20
N THR A 153 -14.16 9.34 -20.10
CA THR A 153 -14.80 8.52 -19.07
C THR A 153 -15.66 9.37 -18.13
N PRO A 154 -16.66 8.79 -17.46
CA PRO A 154 -17.37 9.46 -16.36
C PRO A 154 -16.39 9.91 -15.26
N TYR A 155 -16.68 11.02 -14.60
CA TYR A 155 -15.89 11.47 -13.46
C TYR A 155 -16.73 12.30 -12.47
N ILE A 156 -16.29 12.27 -11.20
CA ILE A 156 -16.83 13.07 -10.11
C ILE A 156 -15.90 14.27 -9.92
N VAL A 157 -16.48 15.49 -9.85
CA VAL A 157 -15.71 16.71 -9.56
C VAL A 157 -15.52 16.83 -8.05
N PHE A 158 -14.27 16.75 -7.60
CA PHE A 158 -13.87 16.75 -6.21
C PHE A 158 -13.27 18.11 -5.83
N VAL A 159 -14.14 19.14 -5.79
CA VAL A 159 -13.72 20.51 -5.50
C VAL A 159 -14.54 21.05 -4.33
N PRO A 160 -13.88 21.54 -3.27
CA PRO A 160 -14.55 22.19 -2.16
C PRO A 160 -15.36 23.40 -2.66
N GLN A 161 -16.57 23.54 -2.15
CA GLN A 161 -17.44 24.68 -2.40
C GLN A 161 -17.53 25.58 -1.16
N ASN A 162 -17.96 26.86 -1.32
CA ASN A 162 -18.17 27.79 -0.20
C ASN A 162 -16.97 27.93 0.73
N LEU A 163 -15.77 27.95 0.18
CA LEU A 163 -14.56 28.18 0.96
C LEU A 163 -14.64 29.54 1.65
N PRO A 164 -14.23 29.66 2.94
CA PRO A 164 -14.17 30.95 3.61
C PRO A 164 -13.26 31.90 2.81
N GLN A 165 -13.73 33.12 2.57
CA GLN A 165 -12.88 34.16 1.95
C GLN A 165 -11.67 34.39 2.84
N LYS A 166 -10.46 34.32 2.28
CA LYS A 166 -9.27 34.77 3.00
C LYS A 166 -9.45 36.28 3.28
N THR A 167 -9.78 36.64 4.51
CA THR A 167 -9.68 38.02 4.95
C THR A 167 -8.24 38.45 4.76
N ALA A 168 -7.99 39.36 3.84
CA ALA A 168 -6.68 39.96 3.68
C ALA A 168 -6.37 40.72 5.01
N THR A 169 -5.48 40.13 5.80
CA THR A 169 -4.89 40.82 6.94
C THR A 169 -4.06 41.96 6.35
N ARG A 170 -4.51 43.20 6.55
CA ARG A 170 -3.73 44.41 6.26
C ARG A 170 -2.60 44.57 7.27
#